data_0fe317c3f6fd005353411833988d5e12
#
_entry.id   0fe317c3f6fd005353411833988d5e12
#
_cell.length_a   1.000
_cell.length_b   1.000
_cell.length_c   1.000
_cell.angle_alpha   90.00
_cell.angle_beta   90.00
_cell.angle_gamma   90.00
#
_symmetry.space_group_name_H-M   'P 1'
#
loop_
_entity.id
_entity.type
_entity.pdbx_description
1 polymer ?
#
loop_
_entity_poly.entity_id
_entity_poly.type
_entity_poly.pdbx_seq_one_letter_code
_entity_poly.pdbx_strand_id
1 'polypeptide(L)'
;MNLLGLSLYIDANSMIPLPPRHNSFTYTRLENGAFDELLFCTNVVQFGQTIKSEWDSDTILHAKFDNDLRGGNLEYRADTVSTVRVKRRERGENGSWITLKEFPIKETSDFTFTYVDRYARARTEYEYAVVPLINNVEMNYTIGTVYSDFDGIIICDSNESYQTVADESIQTVTRRNPASIIEPLDSVYPYVIYNGNTNYDTGTVQGLFVEIDWDKKVFKTKSSFMLRDTVMHFLTNGQPKILKSFDGRIWMVDITGDPTATVQNHPDQVSISFNFTEIGDTYSTTDMYNNGLTDINREGS
;
A
#
# COMPACT_ATOMS: atom_id res chain seq x y z
N MET A 1 9.25 26.61 23.46
CA MET A 1 10.01 26.08 22.33
C MET A 1 9.08 26.08 21.12
N ASN A 2 9.38 26.87 20.13
CA ASN A 2 8.61 26.84 18.88
C ASN A 2 9.27 25.82 17.98
N LEU A 3 8.61 24.70 17.78
CA LEU A 3 9.00 23.71 16.78
C LEU A 3 8.71 24.29 15.41
N LEU A 4 9.73 24.85 14.79
CA LEU A 4 9.67 25.28 13.40
C LEU A 4 10.35 24.21 12.55
N GLY A 5 9.60 23.64 11.66
CA GLY A 5 10.15 22.70 10.70
C GLY A 5 10.12 21.26 11.21
N LEU A 6 9.15 20.60 10.77
CA LEU A 6 9.02 19.15 10.85
C LEU A 6 9.64 18.51 9.64
N SER A 7 10.34 17.68 9.87
CA SER A 7 11.34 16.88 9.32
C SER A 7 11.00 15.86 8.26
N LEU A 8 9.79 15.54 8.03
CA LEU A 8 9.42 14.64 6.96
C LEU A 8 8.46 15.37 6.04
N TYR A 9 8.93 15.65 4.88
CA TYR A 9 8.12 16.24 3.84
C TYR A 9 7.83 15.22 2.75
N ILE A 10 6.56 14.89 2.59
CA ILE A 10 6.09 14.18 1.41
C ILE A 10 5.56 15.26 0.48
N ASP A 11 6.23 15.47 -0.63
CA ASP A 11 5.73 16.39 -1.66
C ASP A 11 4.35 15.90 -2.13
N ALA A 12 3.37 16.79 -2.12
CA ALA A 12 2.02 16.49 -2.60
C ALA A 12 2.03 15.96 -4.05
N ASN A 13 3.00 16.38 -4.86
CA ASN A 13 3.20 15.86 -6.20
C ASN A 13 3.81 14.45 -6.24
N SER A 14 4.37 13.98 -5.14
CA SER A 14 4.97 12.64 -5.05
C SER A 14 3.99 11.55 -4.66
N MET A 15 2.80 11.93 -4.21
CA MET A 15 1.71 11.01 -3.91
C MET A 15 0.67 11.04 -5.01
N ILE A 16 1.08 10.84 -6.24
CA ILE A 16 0.17 10.72 -7.36
C ILE A 16 -0.34 9.29 -7.37
N PRO A 17 -1.64 9.05 -7.13
CA PRO A 17 -2.19 7.73 -7.36
C PRO A 17 -1.98 7.40 -8.82
N LEU A 18 -1.38 6.25 -9.09
CA LEU A 18 -1.28 5.77 -10.46
C LEU A 18 -2.70 5.55 -10.96
N PRO A 19 -3.16 6.36 -11.93
CA PRO A 19 -4.50 6.13 -12.46
C PRO A 19 -4.49 4.83 -13.24
N PRO A 20 -5.49 4.03 -13.05
CA PRO A 20 -6.43 3.99 -11.94
C PRO A 20 -6.13 2.88 -10.93
N ARG A 21 -4.90 2.40 -10.81
CA ARG A 21 -4.60 1.08 -10.27
C ARG A 21 -4.11 1.06 -8.84
N HIS A 22 -3.16 1.95 -8.51
CA HIS A 22 -2.44 1.89 -7.24
C HIS A 22 -2.14 3.28 -6.72
N ASN A 23 -2.07 3.39 -5.40
CA ASN A 23 -1.47 4.54 -4.76
C ASN A 23 0.06 4.41 -4.86
N SER A 24 0.74 5.48 -5.22
CA SER A 24 2.19 5.48 -5.37
C SER A 24 2.82 6.75 -4.81
N PHE A 25 4.07 6.60 -4.36
CA PHE A 25 4.93 7.72 -4.04
C PHE A 25 6.05 7.78 -5.07
N THR A 26 6.28 8.94 -5.64
CA THR A 26 7.36 9.17 -6.59
C THR A 26 8.56 9.87 -5.97
N TYR A 27 8.32 10.57 -4.85
CA TYR A 27 9.34 11.35 -4.19
C TYR A 27 9.04 11.52 -2.71
N THR A 28 10.07 11.44 -1.88
CA THR A 28 10.02 11.82 -0.47
C THR A 28 11.21 12.70 -0.15
N ARG A 29 11.02 13.68 0.71
CA ARG A 29 12.06 14.57 1.16
C ARG A 29 12.02 14.68 2.68
N LEU A 30 13.16 14.51 3.30
CA LEU A 30 13.35 14.77 4.71
C LEU A 30 13.91 16.17 4.86
N GLU A 31 13.19 17.03 5.55
CA GLU A 31 13.62 18.39 5.83
C GLU A 31 13.57 18.68 7.31
N ASN A 32 14.65 19.22 7.82
CA ASN A 32 14.76 19.79 9.15
C ASN A 32 14.44 18.78 10.29
N GLY A 33 15.19 18.77 11.31
CA GLY A 33 14.89 18.10 12.58
C GLY A 33 14.31 19.11 13.60
N ALA A 34 14.21 18.68 14.84
CA ALA A 34 14.05 19.57 15.96
C ALA A 34 15.37 20.32 16.20
N PHE A 35 15.30 21.57 16.60
CA PHE A 35 16.48 22.40 16.83
C PHE A 35 16.38 23.20 18.15
N ASP A 36 17.50 23.44 18.77
CA ASP A 36 17.59 24.17 20.03
C ASP A 36 17.85 25.65 19.82
N GLU A 37 18.57 25.98 18.76
CA GLU A 37 19.06 27.32 18.49
C GLU A 37 18.58 27.81 17.14
N LEU A 38 17.99 29.00 17.15
CA LEU A 38 17.45 29.66 15.99
C LEU A 38 18.13 31.01 15.83
N LEU A 39 18.74 31.23 14.69
CA LEU A 39 19.43 32.45 14.37
C LEU A 39 18.74 33.20 13.24
N PHE A 40 18.50 34.48 13.46
CA PHE A 40 18.02 35.42 12.43
C PHE A 40 19.22 36.26 11.97
N CYS A 41 19.57 36.17 10.72
CA CYS A 41 20.66 36.95 10.16
C CYS A 41 20.32 37.42 8.73
N THR A 42 21.16 38.25 8.18
CA THR A 42 21.12 38.63 6.78
C THR A 42 21.58 37.45 5.93
N ASN A 43 21.55 37.57 4.61
CA ASN A 43 21.88 36.55 3.61
C ASN A 43 23.28 35.91 3.74
N VAL A 44 24.11 36.31 4.68
CA VAL A 44 25.40 35.67 4.99
C VAL A 44 25.23 34.67 6.12
N VAL A 45 25.37 33.41 5.78
CA VAL A 45 25.19 32.31 6.70
C VAL A 45 26.42 32.16 7.61
N GLN A 46 26.34 32.66 8.84
CA GLN A 46 27.33 32.38 9.86
C GLN A 46 26.65 32.26 11.23
N PHE A 47 26.70 31.06 11.81
CA PHE A 47 26.29 30.84 13.18
C PHE A 47 27.17 31.67 14.14
N GLY A 48 26.53 32.33 15.09
CA GLY A 48 27.23 33.20 16.08
C GLY A 48 27.35 34.65 15.70
N GLN A 49 26.76 35.08 14.61
CA GLN A 49 26.65 36.48 14.24
C GLN A 49 25.36 37.15 14.70
N THR A 50 25.27 38.45 14.52
CA THR A 50 24.20 39.32 15.01
C THR A 50 22.80 38.77 14.76
N ILE A 51 22.06 38.59 15.85
CA ILE A 51 20.66 38.17 15.81
C ILE A 51 19.83 39.38 15.42
N LYS A 52 18.96 39.28 14.42
CA LYS A 52 17.96 40.29 14.11
C LYS A 52 16.78 40.21 15.07
N SER A 53 16.24 41.33 15.46
CA SER A 53 15.03 41.43 16.27
C SER A 53 13.75 41.49 15.44
N GLU A 54 13.84 41.81 14.17
CA GLU A 54 12.71 41.99 13.26
C GLU A 54 12.90 41.26 11.95
N TRP A 55 11.79 40.82 11.34
CA TRP A 55 11.76 40.21 10.03
C TRP A 55 11.73 41.25 8.92
N ASP A 56 12.55 41.07 7.91
CA ASP A 56 12.54 41.83 6.67
C ASP A 56 12.74 40.88 5.47
N SER A 57 12.79 41.41 4.25
CA SER A 57 12.86 40.62 3.03
C SER A 57 14.16 39.80 2.88
N ASP A 58 15.20 40.15 3.61
CA ASP A 58 16.51 39.49 3.60
C ASP A 58 16.79 38.71 4.89
N THR A 59 15.79 38.50 5.72
CA THR A 59 15.93 37.67 6.91
C THR A 59 15.98 36.18 6.54
N ILE A 60 17.05 35.55 6.94
CA ILE A 60 17.23 34.08 6.77
C ILE A 60 17.18 33.45 8.16
N LEU A 61 16.37 32.41 8.25
CA LEU A 61 16.27 31.59 9.44
C LEU A 61 17.27 30.45 9.36
N HIS A 62 18.17 30.37 10.33
CA HIS A 62 19.14 29.30 10.47
C HIS A 62 18.84 28.47 11.72
N ALA A 63 18.92 27.16 11.58
CA ALA A 63 18.80 26.22 12.68
C ALA A 63 20.13 25.47 12.86
N LYS A 64 20.51 25.28 14.11
CA LYS A 64 21.67 24.48 14.50
C LYS A 64 21.18 23.12 15.01
N PHE A 65 21.81 22.06 14.59
CA PHE A 65 21.49 20.70 14.99
C PHE A 65 22.70 20.05 15.65
N ASP A 66 22.52 19.64 16.89
CA ASP A 66 23.59 18.94 17.63
C ASP A 66 23.56 17.43 17.43
N ASN A 67 22.51 16.92 16.78
CA ASN A 67 22.26 15.50 16.53
C ASN A 67 22.16 14.66 17.81
N ASP A 68 21.70 15.29 18.90
CA ASP A 68 21.40 14.59 20.15
C ASP A 68 19.96 14.04 20.13
N LEU A 69 19.84 12.72 20.06
CA LEU A 69 18.55 12.04 20.07
C LEU A 69 17.74 12.34 21.35
N ARG A 70 18.39 12.53 22.48
CA ARG A 70 17.73 12.81 23.76
C ARG A 70 17.24 14.26 23.85
N GLY A 71 17.97 15.18 23.23
CA GLY A 71 17.59 16.57 23.11
C GLY A 71 16.52 16.81 22.06
N GLY A 72 16.30 15.86 21.17
CA GLY A 72 15.37 16.00 20.06
C GLY A 72 15.86 16.97 18.98
N ASN A 73 17.13 17.31 19.00
CA ASN A 73 17.79 18.24 18.09
C ASN A 73 18.52 17.47 16.99
N LEU A 74 17.77 17.00 16.00
CA LEU A 74 18.25 16.07 14.99
C LEU A 74 18.14 16.65 13.58
N GLU A 75 19.20 16.47 12.81
CA GLU A 75 19.19 16.63 11.38
C GLU A 75 19.05 15.26 10.69
N TYR A 76 18.12 15.15 9.74
CA TYR A 76 17.94 13.89 9.00
C TYR A 76 18.90 13.82 7.83
N ARG A 77 19.97 13.08 8.01
CA ARG A 77 20.99 12.81 6.98
C ARG A 77 21.23 11.32 6.85
N ALA A 78 21.93 10.91 5.79
CA ALA A 78 22.22 9.52 5.54
C ALA A 78 23.11 8.86 6.62
N ASP A 79 23.86 9.65 7.37
CA ASP A 79 24.67 9.19 8.50
C ASP A 79 23.88 9.07 9.82
N THR A 80 22.73 9.70 9.92
CA THR A 80 21.87 9.67 11.12
C THR A 80 20.66 8.75 10.93
N VAL A 81 20.03 8.76 9.77
CA VAL A 81 18.85 7.94 9.46
C VAL A 81 19.29 6.60 8.89
N SER A 82 18.98 5.52 9.59
CA SER A 82 19.31 4.17 9.14
C SER A 82 18.33 3.57 8.14
N THR A 83 17.06 3.94 8.28
CA THR A 83 15.95 3.35 7.51
C THR A 83 14.80 4.33 7.42
N VAL A 84 14.06 4.27 6.33
CA VAL A 84 12.78 4.97 6.16
C VAL A 84 11.68 3.94 6.00
N ARG A 85 10.60 4.05 6.81
CA ARG A 85 9.40 3.23 6.72
C ARG A 85 8.30 3.95 5.97
N VAL A 86 7.66 3.26 5.05
CA VAL A 86 6.38 3.67 4.49
C VAL A 86 5.27 2.96 5.24
N LYS A 87 4.39 3.73 5.86
CA LYS A 87 3.24 3.24 6.61
C LYS A 87 1.94 3.72 6.00
N ARG A 88 0.88 2.94 6.20
CA ARG A 88 -0.48 3.26 5.76
C ARG A 88 -1.48 2.97 6.87
N ARG A 89 -2.55 3.75 6.92
CA ARG A 89 -3.79 3.42 7.64
C ARG A 89 -5.02 3.93 6.88
N GLU A 90 -6.18 3.37 7.16
CA GLU A 90 -7.44 3.94 6.68
C GLU A 90 -7.80 5.18 7.50
N ARG A 91 -8.25 6.24 6.83
CA ARG A 91 -8.64 7.48 7.48
C ARG A 91 -9.97 7.34 8.21
N GLY A 92 -10.06 7.89 9.41
CA GLY A 92 -11.31 8.06 10.17
C GLY A 92 -11.69 6.94 11.11
N GLU A 93 -11.01 5.81 11.08
CA GLU A 93 -11.16 4.75 12.07
C GLU A 93 -9.92 4.66 12.95
N ASN A 94 -10.05 4.02 14.12
CA ASN A 94 -8.91 3.73 15.00
C ASN A 94 -7.94 2.72 14.36
N GLY A 95 -7.72 2.85 13.06
CA GLY A 95 -6.84 2.00 12.28
C GLY A 95 -5.40 2.14 12.77
N SER A 96 -4.81 1.03 13.15
CA SER A 96 -3.38 0.96 13.44
C SER A 96 -2.58 1.18 12.16
N TRP A 97 -1.41 1.81 12.30
CA TRP A 97 -0.48 1.97 11.21
C TRP A 97 0.08 0.60 10.78
N ILE A 98 -0.06 0.28 9.51
CA ILE A 98 0.54 -0.90 8.89
C ILE A 98 1.81 -0.46 8.17
N THR A 99 2.94 -1.10 8.47
CA THR A 99 4.19 -0.87 7.72
C THR A 99 4.13 -1.63 6.40
N LEU A 100 4.23 -0.90 5.30
CA LEU A 100 4.19 -1.47 3.95
C LEU A 100 5.58 -1.86 3.45
N LYS A 101 6.58 -0.99 3.68
CA LYS A 101 7.95 -1.19 3.18
C LYS A 101 8.97 -0.46 4.05
N GLU A 102 10.16 -1.02 4.14
CA GLU A 102 11.35 -0.38 4.71
C GLU A 102 12.40 -0.15 3.62
N PHE A 103 12.97 1.05 3.62
CA PHE A 103 14.04 1.45 2.71
C PHE A 103 15.29 1.74 3.54
N PRO A 104 16.34 0.91 3.44
CA PRO A 104 17.61 1.20 4.13
C PRO A 104 18.25 2.43 3.50
N ILE A 105 18.77 3.33 4.34
CA ILE A 105 19.46 4.55 3.91
C ILE A 105 20.95 4.39 4.19
N LYS A 106 21.75 4.51 3.15
CA LYS A 106 23.21 4.47 3.22
C LYS A 106 23.84 5.74 2.67
N GLU A 107 23.21 6.34 1.69
CA GLU A 107 23.65 7.57 1.06
C GLU A 107 22.44 8.50 0.77
N THR A 108 22.73 9.77 0.47
CA THR A 108 21.69 10.79 0.28
C THR A 108 20.72 10.46 -0.88
N SER A 109 21.19 9.75 -1.89
CA SER A 109 20.35 9.29 -3.02
C SER A 109 19.26 8.32 -2.58
N ASP A 110 19.47 7.55 -1.51
CA ASP A 110 18.51 6.56 -1.01
C ASP A 110 17.23 7.20 -0.43
N PHE A 111 17.25 8.50 -0.14
CA PHE A 111 16.03 9.23 0.24
C PHE A 111 15.06 9.42 -0.93
N THR A 112 15.51 9.18 -2.16
CA THR A 112 14.65 9.25 -3.35
C THR A 112 14.28 7.84 -3.77
N PHE A 113 13.03 7.46 -3.56
CA PHE A 113 12.51 6.15 -3.93
C PHE A 113 11.08 6.25 -4.46
N THR A 114 10.68 5.25 -5.22
CA THR A 114 9.28 5.07 -5.65
C THR A 114 8.72 3.84 -4.98
N TYR A 115 7.54 3.97 -4.42
CA TYR A 115 6.80 2.86 -3.85
C TYR A 115 5.38 2.84 -4.40
N VAL A 116 4.90 1.64 -4.72
CA VAL A 116 3.54 1.41 -5.22
C VAL A 116 2.79 0.53 -4.23
N ASP A 117 1.77 1.09 -3.61
CA ASP A 117 0.87 0.34 -2.74
C ASP A 117 -0.15 -0.44 -3.58
N ARG A 118 0.09 -1.74 -3.73
CA ARG A 118 -0.78 -2.65 -4.48
C ARG A 118 -1.98 -3.14 -3.68
N TYR A 119 -1.97 -2.93 -2.36
CA TYR A 119 -2.94 -3.52 -1.43
C TYR A 119 -4.02 -2.55 -0.96
N ALA A 120 -4.03 -1.32 -1.47
CA ALA A 120 -5.11 -0.37 -1.21
C ALA A 120 -6.39 -0.82 -1.92
N ARG A 121 -7.51 -0.84 -1.19
CA ARG A 121 -8.84 -1.13 -1.75
C ARG A 121 -9.46 0.11 -2.40
N ALA A 122 -10.43 -0.07 -3.28
CA ALA A 122 -11.18 1.04 -3.87
C ALA A 122 -12.09 1.74 -2.84
N ARG A 123 -12.51 2.96 -3.17
CA ARG A 123 -13.46 3.77 -2.42
C ARG A 123 -13.06 4.03 -0.96
N THR A 124 -11.77 4.11 -0.71
CA THR A 124 -11.23 4.26 0.63
C THR A 124 -10.22 5.39 0.68
N GLU A 125 -10.33 6.21 1.70
CA GLU A 125 -9.35 7.26 1.98
C GLU A 125 -8.26 6.71 2.90
N TYR A 126 -7.02 6.80 2.45
CA TYR A 126 -5.85 6.33 3.18
C TYR A 126 -4.98 7.50 3.62
N GLU A 127 -4.38 7.35 4.78
CA GLU A 127 -3.28 8.16 5.24
C GLU A 127 -1.98 7.38 5.09
N TYR A 128 -1.01 8.03 4.48
CA TYR A 128 0.34 7.49 4.31
C TYR A 128 1.32 8.32 5.12
N ALA A 129 2.25 7.65 5.78
CA ALA A 129 3.34 8.28 6.50
C ALA A 129 4.67 7.69 6.04
N VAL A 130 5.64 8.57 5.88
CA VAL A 130 7.04 8.19 5.67
C VAL A 130 7.79 8.53 6.94
N VAL A 131 8.29 7.50 7.63
CA VAL A 131 8.81 7.59 8.98
C VAL A 131 10.29 7.26 8.99
N PRO A 132 11.18 8.23 9.27
CA PRO A 132 12.60 7.95 9.42
C PRO A 132 12.88 7.26 10.75
N LEU A 133 13.85 6.36 10.74
CA LEU A 133 14.34 5.67 11.93
C LEU A 133 15.78 6.08 12.24
N ILE A 134 16.01 6.44 13.49
CA ILE A 134 17.33 6.68 14.05
C ILE A 134 17.51 5.71 15.24
N ASN A 135 18.53 4.87 15.20
CA ASN A 135 18.77 3.86 16.23
C ASN A 135 17.54 2.97 16.49
N ASN A 136 16.79 2.59 15.44
CA ASN A 136 15.54 1.85 15.50
C ASN A 136 14.37 2.57 16.20
N VAL A 137 14.50 3.85 16.48
CA VAL A 137 13.40 4.68 17.01
C VAL A 137 12.74 5.44 15.87
N GLU A 138 11.42 5.37 15.80
CA GLU A 138 10.65 6.14 14.82
C GLU A 138 10.63 7.62 15.18
N MET A 139 10.99 8.44 14.23
CA MET A 139 11.03 9.90 14.39
C MET A 139 9.72 10.55 13.92
N ASN A 140 9.69 11.87 13.95
CA ASN A 140 8.56 12.64 13.45
C ASN A 140 8.29 12.37 11.97
N TYR A 141 7.02 12.41 11.60
CA TYR A 141 6.58 12.15 10.23
C TYR A 141 5.47 13.11 9.80
N THR A 142 5.31 13.24 8.51
CA THR A 142 4.20 13.97 7.88
C THR A 142 3.22 12.98 7.26
N ILE A 143 1.94 13.29 7.38
CA ILE A 143 0.87 12.46 6.82
C ILE A 143 0.41 13.06 5.50
N GLY A 144 0.40 12.24 4.46
CA GLY A 144 -0.28 12.53 3.20
C GLY A 144 -1.56 11.71 3.10
N THR A 145 -2.61 12.29 2.54
CA THR A 145 -3.90 11.63 2.37
C THR A 145 -4.17 11.37 0.89
N VAL A 146 -4.62 10.16 0.59
CA VAL A 146 -4.98 9.73 -0.77
C VAL A 146 -6.31 9.01 -0.75
N TYR A 147 -7.23 9.42 -1.62
CA TYR A 147 -8.44 8.66 -1.89
C TYR A 147 -8.14 7.62 -2.97
N SER A 148 -8.23 6.35 -2.61
CA SER A 148 -8.01 5.24 -3.52
C SER A 148 -9.31 4.89 -4.22
N ASP A 149 -9.30 4.97 -5.55
CA ASP A 149 -10.42 4.53 -6.38
C ASP A 149 -9.88 3.94 -7.68
N PHE A 150 -10.57 2.93 -8.18
CA PHE A 150 -10.25 2.29 -9.45
C PHE A 150 -11.47 1.55 -9.98
N ASP A 151 -11.52 1.35 -11.27
CA ASP A 151 -12.54 0.56 -11.95
C ASP A 151 -12.09 -0.88 -12.13
N GLY A 152 -13.04 -1.80 -12.27
CA GLY A 152 -12.80 -3.19 -12.56
C GLY A 152 -12.33 -4.02 -11.36
N ILE A 153 -11.72 -5.15 -11.67
CA ILE A 153 -11.16 -6.08 -10.70
C ILE A 153 -9.66 -6.12 -10.90
N ILE A 154 -8.92 -6.03 -9.80
CA ILE A 154 -7.45 -6.12 -9.81
C ILE A 154 -7.04 -7.36 -9.04
N ILE A 155 -6.15 -8.15 -9.64
CA ILE A 155 -5.43 -9.22 -8.96
C ILE A 155 -3.95 -8.88 -8.96
N CYS A 156 -3.30 -8.97 -7.80
CA CYS A 156 -1.91 -8.59 -7.64
C CYS A 156 -1.18 -9.43 -6.58
N ASP A 157 0.13 -9.40 -6.67
CA ASP A 157 1.05 -9.85 -5.61
C ASP A 157 1.99 -8.70 -5.21
N SER A 158 3.12 -9.00 -4.55
CA SER A 158 4.12 -8.00 -4.15
C SER A 158 4.79 -7.30 -5.35
N ASN A 159 4.85 -7.94 -6.52
CA ASN A 159 5.62 -7.49 -7.67
C ASN A 159 4.75 -7.04 -8.84
N GLU A 160 3.69 -7.76 -9.12
CA GLU A 160 2.88 -7.61 -10.32
C GLU A 160 1.41 -7.34 -10.00
N SER A 161 0.71 -6.74 -10.95
CA SER A 161 -0.72 -6.52 -10.84
C SER A 161 -1.37 -6.48 -12.21
N TYR A 162 -2.53 -7.11 -12.30
CA TYR A 162 -3.34 -7.19 -13.50
C TYR A 162 -4.76 -6.72 -13.22
N GLN A 163 -5.30 -5.91 -14.12
CA GLN A 163 -6.63 -5.33 -14.01
C GLN A 163 -7.50 -5.76 -15.17
N THR A 164 -8.74 -6.08 -14.86
CA THR A 164 -9.77 -6.26 -15.88
C THR A 164 -10.19 -4.92 -16.47
N VAL A 165 -10.55 -4.91 -17.73
CA VAL A 165 -10.91 -3.68 -18.45
C VAL A 165 -12.40 -3.61 -18.74
N ALA A 166 -13.02 -4.75 -18.97
CA ALA A 166 -14.44 -4.88 -19.28
C ALA A 166 -14.93 -6.30 -18.96
N ASP A 167 -16.23 -6.48 -19.02
CA ASP A 167 -16.92 -7.76 -18.77
C ASP A 167 -16.54 -8.39 -17.43
N GLU A 168 -16.17 -7.53 -16.47
CA GLU A 168 -15.77 -7.97 -15.14
C GLU A 168 -16.97 -8.38 -14.32
N SER A 169 -16.82 -9.52 -13.68
CA SER A 169 -17.77 -9.99 -12.68
C SER A 169 -17.07 -10.85 -11.64
N ILE A 170 -17.45 -10.66 -10.38
CA ILE A 170 -17.22 -11.65 -9.34
C ILE A 170 -18.52 -12.40 -9.17
N GLN A 171 -18.56 -13.57 -9.80
CA GLN A 171 -19.72 -14.45 -9.74
C GLN A 171 -19.77 -15.12 -8.38
N THR A 172 -20.91 -15.15 -7.77
CA THR A 172 -21.26 -15.91 -6.59
C THR A 172 -20.14 -16.06 -5.56
N VAL A 173 -19.97 -15.07 -4.69
CA VAL A 173 -19.12 -15.23 -3.51
C VAL A 173 -19.88 -16.07 -2.49
N THR A 174 -19.31 -17.20 -2.10
CA THR A 174 -19.88 -18.11 -1.11
C THR A 174 -19.06 -18.06 0.16
N ARG A 175 -19.67 -17.65 1.28
CA ARG A 175 -19.07 -17.76 2.60
C ARG A 175 -19.18 -19.20 3.10
N ARG A 176 -18.02 -19.86 3.22
CA ARG A 176 -17.92 -21.22 3.74
C ARG A 176 -17.94 -21.21 5.26
N ASN A 177 -18.97 -21.82 5.83
CA ASN A 177 -19.14 -22.01 7.28
C ASN A 177 -19.57 -23.47 7.51
N PRO A 178 -18.65 -24.43 7.55
CA PRO A 178 -18.99 -25.85 7.64
C PRO A 178 -19.69 -26.18 8.94
N ALA A 179 -20.83 -26.83 8.83
CA ALA A 179 -21.60 -27.33 9.95
C ALA A 179 -22.09 -28.75 9.69
N SER A 180 -22.17 -29.55 10.74
CA SER A 180 -22.78 -30.88 10.72
C SER A 180 -24.14 -30.84 11.38
N ILE A 181 -25.16 -31.38 10.75
CA ILE A 181 -26.51 -31.48 11.29
C ILE A 181 -26.70 -32.91 11.75
N ILE A 182 -27.06 -33.10 13.04
CA ILE A 182 -27.35 -34.38 13.62
C ILE A 182 -28.85 -34.40 13.95
N GLU A 183 -29.56 -35.34 13.40
CA GLU A 183 -30.98 -35.57 13.64
C GLU A 183 -31.15 -36.75 14.61
N PRO A 184 -31.39 -36.49 15.91
CA PRO A 184 -31.63 -37.56 16.86
C PRO A 184 -33.03 -38.15 16.70
N LEU A 185 -33.17 -39.44 16.92
CA LEU A 185 -34.46 -40.16 16.76
C LEU A 185 -35.59 -39.66 17.70
N ASP A 186 -35.22 -39.09 18.84
CA ASP A 186 -36.18 -38.66 19.87
C ASP A 186 -36.41 -37.17 19.96
N SER A 187 -35.89 -36.40 18.99
CA SER A 187 -36.03 -34.94 19.01
C SER A 187 -36.70 -34.44 17.72
N VAL A 188 -37.60 -33.48 17.91
CA VAL A 188 -38.23 -32.76 16.74
C VAL A 188 -37.25 -31.83 16.04
N TYR A 189 -36.16 -31.43 16.74
CA TYR A 189 -35.20 -30.45 16.25
C TYR A 189 -33.82 -31.10 16.15
N PRO A 190 -33.06 -30.79 15.05
CA PRO A 190 -31.70 -31.27 14.91
C PRO A 190 -30.73 -30.48 15.81
N TYR A 191 -29.57 -31.10 16.12
CA TYR A 191 -28.42 -30.41 16.65
C TYR A 191 -27.53 -29.96 15.52
N VAL A 192 -27.10 -28.67 15.56
CA VAL A 192 -26.16 -28.12 14.60
C VAL A 192 -24.80 -27.97 15.29
N ILE A 193 -23.79 -28.64 14.75
CA ILE A 193 -22.42 -28.58 15.26
C ILE A 193 -21.57 -27.90 14.18
N TYR A 194 -20.97 -26.76 14.52
CA TYR A 194 -20.05 -26.07 13.64
C TYR A 194 -18.66 -26.70 13.72
N ASN A 195 -18.06 -27.00 12.57
CA ASN A 195 -16.75 -27.63 12.46
C ASN A 195 -15.62 -26.61 12.62
N GLY A 196 -15.40 -26.17 13.86
CA GLY A 196 -14.34 -25.23 14.18
C GLY A 196 -14.62 -23.79 13.75
N ASN A 197 -13.57 -22.99 13.63
CA ASN A 197 -13.64 -21.55 13.30
C ASN A 197 -13.47 -21.29 11.81
N THR A 198 -13.61 -22.30 10.96
CA THR A 198 -13.42 -22.14 9.52
C THR A 198 -14.52 -21.26 8.92
N ASN A 199 -14.13 -20.10 8.42
CA ASN A 199 -15.03 -19.11 7.82
C ASN A 199 -14.25 -18.30 6.78
N TYR A 200 -14.44 -18.62 5.51
CA TYR A 200 -13.71 -18.00 4.40
C TYR A 200 -14.58 -17.88 3.16
N ASP A 201 -14.21 -16.96 2.28
CA ASP A 201 -14.90 -16.75 1.01
C ASP A 201 -14.29 -17.59 -0.12
N THR A 202 -15.16 -18.06 -0.99
CA THR A 202 -14.78 -18.64 -2.28
C THR A 202 -15.64 -18.05 -3.38
N GLY A 203 -15.09 -17.95 -4.58
CA GLY A 203 -15.86 -17.43 -5.70
C GLY A 203 -15.15 -17.61 -7.04
N THR A 204 -15.80 -17.13 -8.08
CA THR A 204 -15.27 -17.13 -9.44
C THR A 204 -15.17 -15.68 -9.93
N VAL A 205 -14.02 -15.34 -10.50
CA VAL A 205 -13.78 -14.06 -11.18
C VAL A 205 -13.76 -14.31 -12.67
N GLN A 206 -14.36 -13.39 -13.40
CA GLN A 206 -14.29 -13.35 -14.85
C GLN A 206 -14.01 -11.90 -15.28
N GLY A 207 -13.21 -11.73 -16.32
CA GLY A 207 -12.97 -10.42 -16.89
C GLY A 207 -12.08 -10.44 -18.11
N LEU A 208 -12.11 -9.34 -18.84
CA LEU A 208 -11.31 -9.11 -20.03
C LEU A 208 -9.98 -8.45 -19.62
N PHE A 209 -8.86 -9.10 -19.91
CA PHE A 209 -7.53 -8.56 -19.71
C PHE A 209 -6.97 -8.08 -21.05
N VAL A 210 -6.82 -6.75 -21.19
CA VAL A 210 -6.30 -6.10 -22.40
C VAL A 210 -5.27 -5.07 -22.00
N GLU A 211 -4.20 -4.98 -22.76
CA GLU A 211 -3.20 -3.93 -22.57
C GLU A 211 -3.76 -2.56 -22.98
N ILE A 212 -3.62 -1.56 -22.11
CA ILE A 212 -4.06 -0.19 -22.35
C ILE A 212 -2.83 0.71 -22.46
N ASP A 213 -2.79 1.51 -23.51
CA ASP A 213 -1.92 2.68 -23.58
C ASP A 213 -2.62 3.84 -22.84
N TRP A 214 -2.23 4.07 -21.60
CA TRP A 214 -2.86 5.07 -20.73
C TRP A 214 -2.66 6.51 -21.21
N ASP A 215 -1.54 6.77 -21.90
CA ASP A 215 -1.25 8.10 -22.44
C ASP A 215 -2.19 8.44 -23.59
N LYS A 216 -2.47 7.45 -24.43
CA LYS A 216 -3.34 7.57 -25.59
C LYS A 216 -4.78 7.15 -25.34
N LYS A 217 -5.07 6.51 -24.18
CA LYS A 217 -6.35 5.91 -23.83
C LYS A 217 -6.88 4.95 -24.90
N VAL A 218 -5.99 4.13 -25.45
CA VAL A 218 -6.30 3.18 -26.54
C VAL A 218 -5.94 1.76 -26.13
N PHE A 219 -6.81 0.81 -26.47
CA PHE A 219 -6.52 -0.61 -26.27
C PHE A 219 -5.49 -1.10 -27.30
N LYS A 220 -4.45 -1.78 -26.79
CA LYS A 220 -3.44 -2.44 -27.62
C LYS A 220 -3.84 -3.87 -27.92
N THR A 221 -4.75 -4.07 -28.85
CA THR A 221 -5.29 -5.40 -29.16
C THR A 221 -4.26 -6.36 -29.73
N LYS A 222 -3.27 -5.88 -30.47
CA LYS A 222 -2.25 -6.70 -31.12
C LYS A 222 -1.31 -7.44 -30.14
N SER A 223 -1.07 -6.88 -28.96
CA SER A 223 -0.22 -7.49 -27.91
C SER A 223 -1.04 -8.18 -26.83
N SER A 224 -2.35 -8.15 -26.89
CA SER A 224 -3.22 -8.68 -25.84
C SER A 224 -3.07 -10.18 -25.59
N PHE A 225 -2.66 -10.97 -26.59
CA PHE A 225 -2.42 -12.40 -26.39
C PHE A 225 -1.21 -12.61 -25.45
N MET A 226 -0.16 -11.80 -25.56
CA MET A 226 1.02 -11.90 -24.68
C MET A 226 0.64 -11.53 -23.25
N LEU A 227 -0.16 -10.48 -23.07
CA LEU A 227 -0.67 -10.12 -21.76
C LEU A 227 -1.50 -11.25 -21.14
N ARG A 228 -2.38 -11.88 -21.94
CA ARG A 228 -3.21 -13.00 -21.45
C ARG A 228 -2.37 -14.20 -21.04
N ASP A 229 -1.35 -14.55 -21.82
CA ASP A 229 -0.41 -15.62 -21.47
C ASP A 229 0.32 -15.30 -20.15
N THR A 230 0.80 -14.06 -20.01
CA THR A 230 1.41 -13.60 -18.76
C THR A 230 0.42 -13.68 -17.58
N VAL A 231 -0.83 -13.25 -17.77
CA VAL A 231 -1.87 -13.37 -16.73
C VAL A 231 -2.14 -14.81 -16.36
N MET A 232 -2.22 -15.73 -17.33
CA MET A 232 -2.42 -17.16 -17.07
C MET A 232 -1.24 -17.74 -16.27
N HIS A 233 -0.01 -17.40 -16.62
CA HIS A 233 1.17 -17.79 -15.84
C HIS A 233 1.15 -17.22 -14.42
N PHE A 234 0.77 -15.94 -14.27
CA PHE A 234 0.63 -15.30 -12.98
C PHE A 234 -0.44 -15.99 -12.11
N LEU A 235 -1.57 -16.35 -12.68
CA LEU A 235 -2.64 -17.06 -11.96
C LEU A 235 -2.26 -18.46 -11.51
N THR A 236 -1.34 -19.13 -12.25
CA THR A 236 -0.96 -20.53 -12.01
C THR A 236 0.40 -20.70 -11.34
N ASN A 237 1.03 -19.63 -10.88
CA ASN A 237 2.37 -19.69 -10.27
C ASN A 237 2.38 -20.25 -8.83
N GLY A 238 1.22 -20.58 -8.25
CA GLY A 238 1.10 -21.15 -6.91
C GLY A 238 1.46 -20.22 -5.77
N GLN A 239 1.48 -18.90 -6.03
CA GLN A 239 1.73 -17.88 -5.00
C GLN A 239 0.43 -17.22 -4.56
N PRO A 240 0.28 -16.87 -3.27
CA PRO A 240 -0.83 -16.09 -2.78
C PRO A 240 -1.00 -14.76 -3.53
N LYS A 241 -2.24 -14.30 -3.66
CA LYS A 241 -2.62 -13.08 -4.36
C LYS A 241 -3.52 -12.21 -3.51
N ILE A 242 -3.56 -10.92 -3.83
CA ILE A 242 -4.60 -10.01 -3.37
C ILE A 242 -5.57 -9.78 -4.54
N LEU A 243 -6.82 -10.09 -4.29
CA LEU A 243 -7.95 -9.82 -5.19
C LEU A 243 -8.72 -8.62 -4.66
N LYS A 244 -8.92 -7.60 -5.48
CA LYS A 244 -9.67 -6.40 -5.10
C LYS A 244 -10.63 -5.98 -6.19
N SER A 245 -11.80 -5.50 -5.74
CA SER A 245 -12.89 -5.08 -6.60
C SER A 245 -13.13 -3.58 -6.49
N PHE A 246 -13.63 -2.98 -7.55
CA PHE A 246 -14.04 -1.58 -7.63
C PHE A 246 -15.09 -1.17 -6.58
N ASP A 247 -15.80 -2.12 -5.98
CA ASP A 247 -16.80 -1.89 -4.94
C ASP A 247 -16.21 -1.77 -3.51
N GLY A 248 -14.88 -1.89 -3.38
CA GLY A 248 -14.15 -1.77 -2.12
C GLY A 248 -13.88 -3.09 -1.42
N ARG A 249 -14.33 -4.22 -1.97
CA ARG A 249 -14.00 -5.54 -1.43
C ARG A 249 -12.55 -5.90 -1.74
N ILE A 250 -11.90 -6.58 -0.79
CA ILE A 250 -10.54 -7.07 -0.90
C ILE A 250 -10.43 -8.43 -0.22
N TRP A 251 -9.68 -9.34 -0.82
CA TRP A 251 -9.42 -10.68 -0.28
C TRP A 251 -7.96 -11.06 -0.50
N MET A 252 -7.41 -11.77 0.47
CA MET A 252 -6.18 -12.53 0.29
C MET A 252 -6.56 -13.93 -0.19
N VAL A 253 -6.12 -14.31 -1.38
CA VAL A 253 -6.63 -15.49 -2.06
C VAL A 253 -5.52 -16.38 -2.61
N ASP A 254 -5.87 -17.65 -2.71
CA ASP A 254 -5.18 -18.59 -3.59
C ASP A 254 -6.09 -18.93 -4.77
N ILE A 255 -5.49 -19.15 -5.94
CA ILE A 255 -6.23 -19.53 -7.16
C ILE A 255 -6.42 -21.02 -7.15
N THR A 256 -7.66 -21.43 -7.21
CA THR A 256 -8.04 -22.86 -7.13
C THR A 256 -8.62 -23.36 -8.45
N GLY A 257 -8.19 -24.56 -8.84
CA GLY A 257 -8.57 -25.14 -10.13
C GLY A 257 -7.86 -24.49 -11.32
N ASP A 258 -8.35 -24.77 -12.51
CA ASP A 258 -7.72 -24.37 -13.76
C ASP A 258 -8.33 -23.05 -14.29
N PRO A 259 -7.55 -21.97 -14.42
CA PRO A 259 -8.01 -20.76 -15.11
C PRO A 259 -8.35 -21.06 -16.57
N THR A 260 -9.42 -20.46 -17.07
CA THR A 260 -9.88 -20.68 -18.44
C THR A 260 -9.91 -19.39 -19.24
N ALA A 261 -9.50 -19.45 -20.50
CA ALA A 261 -9.59 -18.36 -21.45
C ALA A 261 -10.65 -18.66 -22.50
N THR A 262 -11.67 -17.81 -22.59
CA THR A 262 -12.81 -18.01 -23.50
C THR A 262 -12.88 -16.88 -24.50
N VAL A 263 -12.85 -17.22 -25.79
CA VAL A 263 -13.04 -16.23 -26.87
C VAL A 263 -14.51 -15.82 -26.90
N GLN A 264 -14.76 -14.54 -26.84
CA GLN A 264 -16.08 -13.92 -26.92
C GLN A 264 -16.49 -13.70 -28.38
N ASN A 265 -17.27 -12.66 -28.65
CA ASN A 265 -17.79 -12.35 -29.98
C ASN A 265 -16.73 -11.90 -31.00
N HIS A 266 -15.54 -11.52 -30.53
CA HIS A 266 -14.43 -11.09 -31.38
C HIS A 266 -13.14 -11.82 -30.96
N PRO A 267 -12.27 -12.21 -31.90
CA PRO A 267 -11.03 -12.95 -31.62
C PRO A 267 -10.10 -12.27 -30.60
N ASP A 268 -10.11 -10.95 -30.53
CA ASP A 268 -9.31 -10.19 -29.57
C ASP A 268 -10.01 -10.03 -28.21
N GLN A 269 -11.29 -10.35 -28.11
CA GLN A 269 -12.06 -10.32 -26.88
C GLN A 269 -12.00 -11.69 -26.21
N VAL A 270 -10.98 -11.92 -25.41
CA VAL A 270 -10.80 -13.17 -24.67
C VAL A 270 -10.95 -12.87 -23.19
N SER A 271 -12.01 -13.42 -22.61
CA SER A 271 -12.27 -13.36 -21.19
C SER A 271 -11.49 -14.46 -20.45
N ILE A 272 -10.84 -14.11 -19.35
CA ILE A 272 -10.22 -15.06 -18.44
C ILE A 272 -11.14 -15.24 -17.23
N SER A 273 -11.38 -16.51 -16.88
CA SER A 273 -12.14 -16.88 -15.68
C SER A 273 -11.30 -17.79 -14.79
N PHE A 274 -11.34 -17.53 -13.48
CA PHE A 274 -10.63 -18.33 -12.48
C PHE A 274 -11.39 -18.37 -11.16
N ASN A 275 -11.19 -19.44 -10.41
CA ASN A 275 -11.75 -19.61 -9.08
C ASN A 275 -10.75 -19.16 -8.03
N PHE A 276 -11.26 -18.63 -6.93
CA PHE A 276 -10.44 -18.23 -5.79
C PHE A 276 -10.97 -18.79 -4.47
N THR A 277 -10.06 -18.95 -3.53
CA THR A 277 -10.36 -19.27 -2.13
C THR A 277 -9.61 -18.30 -1.25
N GLU A 278 -10.31 -17.67 -0.32
CA GLU A 278 -9.72 -16.79 0.69
C GLU A 278 -8.84 -17.62 1.64
N ILE A 279 -7.63 -17.14 1.90
CA ILE A 279 -6.61 -17.85 2.68
C ILE A 279 -6.10 -17.08 3.89
N GLY A 280 -6.51 -15.83 4.07
CA GLY A 280 -6.09 -14.99 5.19
C GLY A 280 -6.75 -13.63 5.20
N ASP A 281 -6.50 -12.87 6.28
CA ASP A 281 -7.00 -11.53 6.46
C ASP A 281 -6.04 -10.50 5.86
N THR A 282 -6.52 -9.68 4.93
CA THR A 282 -5.75 -8.60 4.30
C THR A 282 -5.39 -7.46 5.25
N TYR A 283 -6.03 -7.40 6.42
CA TYR A 283 -5.74 -6.42 7.47
C TYR A 283 -4.77 -6.94 8.52
N SER A 284 -4.50 -8.24 8.53
CA SER A 284 -3.50 -8.87 9.40
C SER A 284 -2.12 -8.78 8.77
N THR A 285 -1.21 -8.04 9.39
CA THR A 285 0.19 -7.95 8.96
C THR A 285 0.88 -9.30 9.03
N THR A 286 0.51 -10.13 10.00
CA THR A 286 1.03 -11.49 10.15
C THR A 286 0.59 -12.38 9.00
N ASP A 287 -0.69 -12.34 8.61
CA ASP A 287 -1.18 -13.12 7.47
C ASP A 287 -0.52 -12.67 6.17
N MET A 288 -0.39 -11.36 5.97
CA MET A 288 0.30 -10.78 4.81
C MET A 288 1.76 -11.24 4.71
N TYR A 289 2.47 -11.25 5.85
CA TYR A 289 3.85 -11.71 5.92
C TYR A 289 3.97 -13.21 5.69
N ASN A 290 3.15 -14.01 6.38
CA ASN A 290 3.19 -15.47 6.27
C ASN A 290 2.88 -15.96 4.85
N ASN A 291 2.11 -15.19 4.09
CA ASN A 291 1.78 -15.46 2.70
C ASN A 291 2.74 -14.77 1.69
N GLY A 292 3.84 -14.17 2.15
CA GLY A 292 4.89 -13.60 1.30
C GLY A 292 4.48 -12.31 0.57
N LEU A 293 3.42 -11.63 1.01
CA LEU A 293 2.90 -10.41 0.40
C LEU A 293 3.58 -9.15 0.95
N THR A 294 4.14 -9.23 2.16
CA THR A 294 4.93 -8.15 2.77
C THR A 294 6.25 -8.68 3.32
N ASP A 295 7.28 -7.83 3.37
CA ASP A 295 8.60 -8.20 3.88
C ASP A 295 8.72 -8.07 5.41
N ILE A 296 7.69 -7.55 6.09
CA ILE A 296 7.79 -7.14 7.49
C ILE A 296 6.63 -7.70 8.29
N ASN A 297 6.96 -8.53 9.26
CA ASN A 297 6.04 -8.98 10.30
C ASN A 297 6.29 -8.15 11.57
N ARG A 298 5.47 -7.13 11.81
CA ARG A 298 5.51 -6.38 13.08
C ARG A 298 4.10 -6.18 13.60
N GLU A 299 3.57 -7.25 14.17
CA GLU A 299 2.55 -7.11 15.19
C GLU A 299 3.26 -6.91 16.53
N GLY A 300 3.16 -5.71 17.06
CA GLY A 300 3.43 -5.42 18.46
C GLY A 300 4.89 -5.58 18.90
N SER A 301 5.57 -4.50 19.00
CA SER A 301 6.62 -4.29 20.01
C SER A 301 6.23 -3.10 20.87
#